data_be62e046dc5c9cba416f918ca6ff2a66
#
_entry.id   be62e046dc5c9cba416f918ca6ff2a66
#
_cell.length_a   1.000
_cell.length_b   1.000
_cell.length_c   1.000
_cell.angle_alpha   90.00
_cell.angle_beta   90.00
_cell.angle_gamma   90.00
#
_symmetry.space_group_name_H-M   'P 1'
#
loop_
_entity.id
_entity.type
_entity.pdbx_description
1 polymer ?
#
loop_
_entity_poly.entity_id
_entity_poly.type
_entity_poly.pdbx_seq_one_letter_code
_entity_poly.pdbx_strand_id
1 'polypeptide(L)'
;MHSLHYPALAPIGGARMIEATVPIREGKDSMKSRPLMLLRLTTSATEEFGSTPRGQLSIFPVTGGSFEGERLRGKVLAGGGDWVTAKADGTFELDLRVTLETDDGALIHMTFTGVRDDANHYFRTLPRFETAAPKYAFLNRLLAVGVGEIRPEGPAHAIEEIL
;
A
#
# COMPACT_ATOMS: atom_id res chain seq x y z
N MET A 1 -11.87 -27.58 7.90
CA MET A 1 -12.90 -26.99 7.02
C MET A 1 -13.65 -25.94 7.83
N HIS A 2 -13.28 -24.67 7.73
CA HIS A 2 -14.02 -23.58 8.37
C HIS A 2 -14.63 -22.71 7.27
N SER A 3 -15.95 -22.84 7.14
CA SER A 3 -16.75 -22.00 6.25
C SER A 3 -16.94 -20.63 6.91
N LEU A 4 -16.44 -19.56 6.30
CA LEU A 4 -16.74 -18.19 6.69
C LEU A 4 -18.14 -17.85 6.22
N HIS A 5 -19.06 -17.71 7.18
CA HIS A 5 -20.43 -17.27 6.95
C HIS A 5 -20.51 -15.75 7.06
N TYR A 6 -20.79 -15.06 5.95
CA TYR A 6 -21.15 -13.65 5.98
C TYR A 6 -22.67 -13.55 6.18
N PRO A 7 -23.15 -12.72 7.11
CA PRO A 7 -24.60 -12.53 7.28
C PRO A 7 -25.17 -11.81 6.06
N ALA A 8 -26.20 -12.40 5.47
CA ALA A 8 -26.96 -11.81 4.36
C ALA A 8 -27.78 -10.61 4.83
N LEU A 9 -27.69 -9.49 4.09
CA LEU A 9 -28.62 -8.37 4.22
C LEU A 9 -30.03 -8.82 3.80
N ALA A 10 -31.03 -8.52 4.62
CA ALA A 10 -32.40 -8.88 4.36
C ALA A 10 -32.96 -8.23 3.06
N PRO A 11 -33.69 -8.96 2.20
CA PRO A 11 -34.18 -8.42 0.93
C PRO A 11 -35.39 -7.53 1.14
N ILE A 12 -35.37 -6.37 0.52
CA ILE A 12 -36.54 -5.53 0.31
C ILE A 12 -37.24 -6.03 -0.97
N GLY A 13 -38.34 -6.77 -0.83
CA GLY A 13 -39.24 -7.13 -1.92
C GLY A 13 -38.85 -8.36 -2.75
N GLY A 14 -39.59 -9.41 -2.59
CA GLY A 14 -39.99 -10.53 -3.45
C GLY A 14 -39.11 -11.05 -4.61
N ALA A 15 -37.78 -10.98 -4.56
CA ALA A 15 -36.92 -11.59 -5.56
C ALA A 15 -36.43 -12.96 -5.07
N ARG A 16 -36.62 -14.00 -5.89
CA ARG A 16 -36.04 -15.35 -5.68
C ARG A 16 -34.53 -15.21 -5.47
N MET A 17 -34.07 -15.63 -4.30
CA MET A 17 -32.63 -15.76 -4.05
C MET A 17 -32.05 -16.80 -5.03
N ILE A 18 -31.23 -16.34 -5.95
CA ILE A 18 -30.30 -17.22 -6.66
C ILE A 18 -29.09 -17.34 -5.73
N GLU A 19 -28.95 -18.47 -5.08
CA GLU A 19 -27.75 -18.82 -4.32
C GLU A 19 -26.61 -18.99 -5.33
N ALA A 20 -25.94 -17.88 -5.65
CA ALA A 20 -24.75 -17.93 -6.46
C ALA A 20 -23.59 -18.38 -5.55
N THR A 21 -23.39 -19.68 -5.44
CA THR A 21 -22.14 -20.23 -4.92
C THR A 21 -21.07 -19.92 -5.94
N VAL A 22 -20.27 -18.89 -5.68
CA VAL A 22 -19.03 -18.65 -6.45
C VAL A 22 -18.05 -19.76 -6.07
N PRO A 23 -17.76 -20.71 -6.96
CA PRO A 23 -16.77 -21.76 -6.65
C PRO A 23 -15.40 -21.09 -6.50
N ILE A 24 -14.82 -21.20 -5.30
CA ILE A 24 -13.40 -20.91 -5.12
C ILE A 24 -12.68 -22.02 -5.93
N ARG A 25 -12.14 -21.63 -7.08
CA ARG A 25 -11.37 -22.56 -7.92
C ARG A 25 -10.10 -22.96 -7.19
N GLU A 26 -10.03 -24.20 -6.77
CA GLU A 26 -8.81 -24.77 -6.22
C GLU A 26 -7.73 -24.84 -7.32
N GLY A 27 -6.65 -24.10 -7.12
CA GLY A 27 -5.31 -24.56 -7.48
C GLY A 27 -4.78 -24.29 -8.89
N LYS A 28 -5.37 -23.45 -9.78
CA LYS A 28 -4.72 -23.12 -11.07
C LYS A 28 -4.58 -21.63 -11.41
N ASP A 29 -5.29 -20.76 -10.76
CA ASP A 29 -5.15 -19.32 -10.96
C ASP A 29 -4.39 -18.71 -9.78
N SER A 30 -3.07 -18.93 -9.73
CA SER A 30 -2.23 -18.14 -8.85
C SER A 30 -2.35 -16.67 -9.26
N MET A 31 -2.51 -15.77 -8.29
CA MET A 31 -2.53 -14.33 -8.52
C MET A 31 -1.25 -13.94 -9.26
N LYS A 32 -1.40 -13.31 -10.42
CA LYS A 32 -0.28 -12.85 -11.22
C LYS A 32 0.00 -11.40 -10.89
N SER A 33 1.25 -11.03 -10.94
CA SER A 33 1.69 -9.65 -10.78
C SER A 33 2.73 -9.30 -11.85
N ARG A 34 2.97 -8.00 -12.00
CA ARG A 34 4.08 -7.50 -12.78
C ARG A 34 4.72 -6.31 -12.07
N PRO A 35 6.05 -6.08 -12.24
CA PRO A 35 6.71 -4.93 -11.68
C PRO A 35 6.05 -3.63 -12.13
N LEU A 36 5.74 -2.75 -11.18
CA LEU A 36 5.24 -1.41 -11.44
C LEU A 36 6.35 -0.38 -11.27
N MET A 37 6.97 -0.35 -10.09
CA MET A 37 8.08 0.56 -9.80
C MET A 37 8.85 0.15 -8.54
N LEU A 38 10.08 0.62 -8.44
CA LEU A 38 10.86 0.65 -7.21
C LEU A 38 10.77 2.06 -6.62
N LEU A 39 10.17 2.19 -5.44
CA LEU A 39 10.07 3.43 -4.67
C LEU A 39 11.18 3.48 -3.64
N ARG A 40 11.88 4.60 -3.52
CA ARG A 40 12.86 4.90 -2.47
C ARG A 40 12.46 6.20 -1.79
N LEU A 41 12.44 6.19 -0.48
CA LEU A 41 12.07 7.36 0.32
C LEU A 41 13.28 7.84 1.14
N THR A 42 13.38 9.15 1.29
CA THR A 42 14.25 9.77 2.29
C THR A 42 13.39 10.45 3.34
N THR A 43 13.80 10.33 4.60
CA THR A 43 13.05 10.87 5.76
C THR A 43 13.95 11.78 6.59
N SER A 44 13.34 12.70 7.32
CA SER A 44 14.02 13.48 8.36
C SER A 44 13.98 12.77 9.72
N ALA A 45 14.39 13.48 10.76
CA ALA A 45 14.27 13.00 12.13
C ALA A 45 12.82 12.63 12.46
N THR A 46 12.66 11.49 13.15
CA THR A 46 11.36 10.95 13.56
C THR A 46 10.70 11.84 14.60
N GLU A 47 9.40 12.06 14.46
CA GLU A 47 8.55 12.72 15.45
C GLU A 47 7.90 11.66 16.33
N GLU A 48 8.35 11.58 17.61
CA GLU A 48 7.90 10.57 18.55
C GLU A 48 6.73 11.09 19.39
N PHE A 49 5.56 10.44 19.28
CA PHE A 49 4.37 10.77 20.09
C PHE A 49 4.27 9.94 21.36
N GLY A 50 5.01 8.84 21.44
CA GLY A 50 5.00 7.94 22.56
C GLY A 50 3.80 6.99 22.57
N SER A 51 3.45 6.50 23.78
CA SER A 51 2.44 5.46 23.97
C SER A 51 1.03 6.03 23.83
N THR A 52 0.27 5.52 22.87
CA THR A 52 -1.13 5.84 22.61
C THR A 52 -2.00 4.61 22.90
N PRO A 53 -3.34 4.72 22.93
CA PRO A 53 -4.23 3.55 23.06
C PRO A 53 -4.06 2.52 21.92
N ARG A 54 -3.49 2.93 20.76
CA ARG A 54 -3.23 2.03 19.63
C ARG A 54 -1.84 1.41 19.61
N GLY A 55 -0.89 1.95 20.38
CA GLY A 55 0.52 1.55 20.43
C GLY A 55 1.44 2.75 20.45
N GLN A 56 2.73 2.54 20.22
CA GLN A 56 3.72 3.60 20.12
C GLN A 56 3.60 4.26 18.73
N LEU A 57 3.20 5.54 18.71
CA LEU A 57 3.04 6.29 17.48
C LEU A 57 4.29 7.10 17.18
N SER A 58 4.78 6.99 15.97
CA SER A 58 5.87 7.80 15.42
C SER A 58 5.49 8.28 14.02
N ILE A 59 5.93 9.48 13.63
CA ILE A 59 5.82 9.97 12.26
C ILE A 59 7.22 10.09 11.67
N PHE A 60 7.38 9.59 10.46
CA PHE A 60 8.59 9.72 9.66
C PHE A 60 8.32 10.70 8.52
N PRO A 61 8.64 12.01 8.69
CA PRO A 61 8.39 13.00 7.65
C PRO A 61 9.22 12.68 6.40
N VAL A 62 8.58 12.63 5.24
CA VAL A 62 9.24 12.38 3.97
C VAL A 62 9.86 13.66 3.43
N THR A 63 11.18 13.64 3.20
CA THR A 63 11.94 14.77 2.66
C THR A 63 12.17 14.69 1.16
N GLY A 64 11.89 13.53 0.56
CA GLY A 64 12.05 13.30 -0.87
C GLY A 64 12.21 11.81 -1.19
N GLY A 65 12.83 11.55 -2.34
CA GLY A 65 13.08 10.21 -2.81
C GLY A 65 12.94 10.08 -4.32
N SER A 66 12.89 8.87 -4.82
CA SER A 66 12.75 8.56 -6.24
C SER A 66 11.84 7.37 -6.46
N PHE A 67 11.26 7.30 -7.64
CA PHE A 67 10.58 6.10 -8.10
C PHE A 67 10.98 5.80 -9.56
N GLU A 68 11.11 4.53 -9.87
CA GLU A 68 11.55 4.09 -11.18
C GLU A 68 10.87 2.77 -11.57
N GLY A 69 10.25 2.76 -12.75
CA GLY A 69 9.65 1.62 -13.39
C GLY A 69 9.62 1.79 -14.91
N GLU A 70 9.16 0.76 -15.60
CA GLU A 70 9.09 0.78 -17.07
C GLU A 70 8.13 1.86 -17.59
N ARG A 71 6.97 2.03 -16.92
CA ARG A 71 5.88 2.91 -17.37
C ARG A 71 5.87 4.27 -16.70
N LEU A 72 6.62 4.46 -15.64
CA LEU A 72 6.69 5.73 -14.89
C LEU A 72 7.99 5.83 -14.09
N ARG A 73 8.50 7.05 -14.02
CA ARG A 73 9.68 7.39 -13.20
C ARG A 73 9.64 8.86 -12.79
N GLY A 74 10.40 9.21 -11.75
CA GLY A 74 10.48 10.57 -11.27
C GLY A 74 10.98 10.64 -9.82
N LYS A 75 10.59 11.70 -9.15
CA LYS A 75 10.98 12.01 -7.76
C LYS A 75 9.78 12.02 -6.81
N VAL A 76 10.05 11.73 -5.55
CA VAL A 76 9.11 11.97 -4.46
C VAL A 76 9.29 13.40 -3.99
N LEU A 77 8.22 14.17 -3.90
CA LEU A 77 8.28 15.54 -3.37
C LEU A 77 8.40 15.50 -1.85
N ALA A 78 9.09 16.50 -1.30
CA ALA A 78 9.09 16.74 0.13
C ALA A 78 7.68 17.10 0.62
N GLY A 79 7.34 16.66 1.81
CA GLY A 79 6.01 16.77 2.40
C GLY A 79 5.29 15.42 2.40
N GLY A 80 4.34 15.28 3.31
CA GLY A 80 3.78 13.98 3.64
C GLY A 80 4.64 13.25 4.67
N GLY A 81 4.33 11.99 4.91
CA GLY A 81 5.02 11.19 5.93
C GLY A 81 4.47 9.77 6.00
N ASP A 82 5.12 8.97 6.83
CA ASP A 82 4.66 7.64 7.22
C ASP A 82 4.30 7.66 8.72
N TRP A 83 3.03 7.43 9.02
CA TRP A 83 2.51 7.27 10.39
C TRP A 83 2.65 5.82 10.78
N VAL A 84 3.60 5.56 11.65
CA VAL A 84 3.96 4.21 12.08
C VAL A 84 3.48 3.97 13.50
N THR A 85 2.69 2.93 13.70
CA THR A 85 2.26 2.48 15.04
C THR A 85 2.91 1.15 15.36
N ALA A 86 3.85 1.15 16.32
CA ALA A 86 4.41 -0.09 16.87
C ALA A 86 3.44 -0.68 17.89
N LYS A 87 3.06 -1.94 17.68
CA LYS A 87 2.11 -2.67 18.50
C LYS A 87 2.79 -3.50 19.58
N ALA A 88 2.01 -3.90 20.59
CA ALA A 88 2.49 -4.70 21.70
C ALA A 88 3.00 -6.10 21.29
N ASP A 89 2.53 -6.62 20.17
CA ASP A 89 2.96 -7.91 19.60
C ASP A 89 4.27 -7.83 18.80
N GLY A 90 4.86 -6.63 18.69
CA GLY A 90 6.10 -6.38 17.94
C GLY A 90 5.91 -6.06 16.47
N THR A 91 4.68 -6.04 15.97
CA THR A 91 4.38 -5.62 14.61
C THR A 91 4.23 -4.10 14.50
N PHE A 92 4.36 -3.59 13.26
CA PHE A 92 4.16 -2.18 12.93
C PHE A 92 3.04 -2.04 11.91
N GLU A 93 2.11 -1.14 12.16
CA GLU A 93 1.19 -0.62 11.15
C GLU A 93 1.77 0.63 10.52
N LEU A 94 1.64 0.74 9.21
CA LEU A 94 2.13 1.86 8.42
C LEU A 94 0.98 2.53 7.68
N ASP A 95 1.02 3.87 7.58
CA ASP A 95 0.08 4.69 6.82
C ASP A 95 0.87 5.83 6.16
N LEU A 96 1.33 5.61 4.93
CA LEU A 96 2.11 6.58 4.14
C LEU A 96 1.20 7.44 3.28
N ARG A 97 1.56 8.71 3.16
CA ARG A 97 1.01 9.65 2.16
C ARG A 97 2.13 10.50 1.58
N VAL A 98 2.27 10.46 0.26
CA VAL A 98 3.31 11.22 -0.47
C VAL A 98 2.77 11.71 -1.81
N THR A 99 3.46 12.72 -2.36
CA THR A 99 3.26 13.18 -3.73
C THR A 99 4.45 12.75 -4.59
N LEU A 100 4.16 12.10 -5.69
CA LEU A 100 5.12 11.74 -6.72
C LEU A 100 5.02 12.76 -7.86
N GLU A 101 6.16 13.20 -8.38
CA GLU A 101 6.24 14.03 -9.58
C GLU A 101 7.04 13.27 -10.64
N THR A 102 6.40 12.97 -11.76
CA THR A 102 7.04 12.27 -12.88
C THR A 102 8.03 13.18 -13.61
N ASP A 103 8.94 12.59 -14.39
CA ASP A 103 9.94 13.36 -15.16
C ASP A 103 9.29 14.33 -16.17
N ASP A 104 8.06 14.08 -16.59
CA ASP A 104 7.27 14.98 -17.44
C ASP A 104 6.33 15.91 -16.67
N GLY A 105 6.49 16.00 -15.34
CA GLY A 105 5.83 16.98 -14.47
C GLY A 105 4.42 16.61 -14.01
N ALA A 106 3.96 15.39 -14.26
CA ALA A 106 2.66 14.95 -13.75
C ALA A 106 2.72 14.66 -12.25
N LEU A 107 1.70 15.10 -11.52
CA LEU A 107 1.55 14.80 -10.09
C LEU A 107 0.70 13.54 -9.89
N ILE A 108 1.16 12.67 -9.00
CA ILE A 108 0.47 11.46 -8.58
C ILE A 108 0.43 11.47 -7.04
N HIS A 109 -0.76 11.47 -6.47
CA HIS A 109 -0.92 11.21 -5.04
C HIS A 109 -0.78 9.71 -4.80
N MET A 110 0.08 9.34 -3.88
CA MET A 110 0.28 7.94 -3.50
C MET A 110 0.06 7.79 -1.99
N THR A 111 -0.72 6.78 -1.64
CA THR A 111 -0.87 6.33 -0.25
C THR A 111 -0.56 4.85 -0.18
N PHE A 112 -0.13 4.37 0.98
CA PHE A 112 -0.24 2.95 1.31
C PHE A 112 -0.56 2.76 2.79
N THR A 113 -1.24 1.67 3.09
CA THR A 113 -1.21 1.05 4.41
C THR A 113 -0.29 -0.17 4.35
N GLY A 114 0.24 -0.59 5.49
CA GLY A 114 1.15 -1.73 5.50
C GLY A 114 1.31 -2.37 6.87
N VAL A 115 1.93 -3.54 6.84
CA VAL A 115 2.36 -4.27 8.03
C VAL A 115 3.84 -4.61 7.88
N ARG A 116 4.60 -4.35 8.95
CA ARG A 116 5.98 -4.78 9.08
C ARG A 116 6.12 -5.63 10.33
N ASP A 117 6.80 -6.76 10.18
CA ASP A 117 7.16 -7.70 11.25
C ASP A 117 8.62 -8.09 11.06
N ASP A 118 9.50 -7.48 11.86
CA ASP A 118 10.94 -7.67 11.70
C ASP A 118 11.37 -9.08 12.14
N ALA A 119 10.68 -9.66 13.11
CA ALA A 119 10.98 -11.01 13.59
C ALA A 119 10.75 -12.08 12.51
N ASN A 120 9.78 -11.85 11.63
CA ASN A 120 9.44 -12.76 10.54
C ASN A 120 9.91 -12.28 9.16
N HIS A 121 10.73 -11.24 9.09
CA HIS A 121 11.21 -10.63 7.83
C HIS A 121 10.06 -10.29 6.87
N TYR A 122 8.96 -9.80 7.42
CA TYR A 122 7.76 -9.48 6.68
C TYR A 122 7.55 -7.97 6.62
N PHE A 123 7.53 -7.39 5.42
CA PHE A 123 7.22 -6.00 5.20
C PHE A 123 6.40 -5.89 3.91
N ARG A 124 5.08 -5.69 4.04
CA ARG A 124 4.14 -5.60 2.91
C ARG A 124 3.30 -4.36 3.01
N THR A 125 3.05 -3.74 1.86
CA THR A 125 2.25 -2.54 1.73
C THR A 125 1.19 -2.70 0.64
N LEU A 126 0.12 -1.92 0.74
CA LEU A 126 -0.98 -1.87 -0.22
C LEU A 126 -1.05 -0.46 -0.85
N PRO A 127 -0.23 -0.19 -1.87
CA PRO A 127 -0.22 1.11 -2.54
C PRO A 127 -1.52 1.41 -3.27
N ARG A 128 -1.93 2.68 -3.20
CA ARG A 128 -2.99 3.28 -4.01
C ARG A 128 -2.48 4.56 -4.64
N PHE A 129 -2.99 4.85 -5.83
CA PHE A 129 -2.57 5.99 -6.63
C PHE A 129 -3.77 6.78 -7.09
N GLU A 130 -3.60 8.10 -7.19
CA GLU A 130 -4.61 9.01 -7.69
C GLU A 130 -3.93 10.13 -8.50
N THR A 131 -4.36 10.31 -9.76
CA THR A 131 -3.83 11.35 -10.63
C THR A 131 -4.87 11.80 -11.65
N ALA A 132 -4.84 13.08 -12.00
CA ALA A 132 -5.63 13.64 -13.10
C ALA A 132 -4.89 13.57 -14.45
N ALA A 133 -3.61 13.20 -14.47
CA ALA A 133 -2.80 13.16 -15.68
C ALA A 133 -3.24 12.00 -16.61
N PRO A 134 -3.70 12.26 -17.86
CA PRO A 134 -4.25 11.22 -18.73
C PRO A 134 -3.26 10.09 -19.02
N LYS A 135 -1.98 10.40 -19.19
CA LYS A 135 -0.91 9.43 -19.44
C LYS A 135 -0.78 8.39 -18.34
N TYR A 136 -1.06 8.78 -17.09
CA TYR A 136 -0.93 7.95 -15.90
C TYR A 136 -2.27 7.52 -15.30
N ALA A 137 -3.38 7.76 -16.01
CA ALA A 137 -4.73 7.42 -15.53
C ALA A 137 -4.95 5.93 -15.26
N PHE A 138 -4.10 5.04 -15.81
CA PHE A 138 -4.12 3.62 -15.53
C PHE A 138 -3.85 3.31 -14.05
N LEU A 139 -3.09 4.15 -13.34
CA LEU A 139 -2.79 4.02 -11.92
C LEU A 139 -4.05 4.10 -11.04
N ASN A 140 -5.05 4.88 -11.44
CA ASN A 140 -6.31 5.05 -10.71
C ASN A 140 -7.18 3.78 -10.67
N ARG A 141 -6.83 2.75 -11.45
CA ARG A 141 -7.68 1.57 -11.69
C ARG A 141 -7.00 0.25 -11.35
N LEU A 142 -5.75 0.29 -10.91
CA LEU A 142 -5.01 -0.92 -10.56
C LEU A 142 -5.00 -1.17 -9.04
N LEU A 143 -4.77 -2.42 -8.70
CA LEU A 143 -4.38 -2.83 -7.35
C LEU A 143 -2.89 -3.13 -7.35
N ALA A 144 -2.22 -2.78 -6.27
CA ALA A 144 -0.79 -3.03 -6.12
C ALA A 144 -0.44 -3.57 -4.74
N VAL A 145 0.67 -4.30 -4.69
CA VAL A 145 1.30 -4.77 -3.45
C VAL A 145 2.75 -4.36 -3.47
N GLY A 146 3.26 -3.88 -2.32
CA GLY A 146 4.66 -3.54 -2.14
C GLY A 146 5.36 -4.51 -1.21
N VAL A 147 6.60 -4.85 -1.53
CA VAL A 147 7.55 -5.51 -0.63
C VAL A 147 8.53 -4.44 -0.15
N GLY A 148 8.50 -4.16 1.16
CA GLY A 148 9.35 -3.15 1.79
C GLY A 148 10.67 -3.70 2.29
N GLU A 149 11.66 -2.83 2.35
CA GLU A 149 12.99 -3.07 2.91
C GLU A 149 13.50 -1.79 3.55
N ILE A 150 14.12 -1.89 4.72
CA ILE A 150 14.81 -0.76 5.36
C ILE A 150 16.27 -0.78 4.92
N ARG A 151 16.71 0.32 4.34
CA ARG A 151 18.08 0.54 3.87
C ARG A 151 18.74 1.70 4.63
N PRO A 152 20.07 1.84 4.59
CA PRO A 152 20.76 2.97 5.22
C PRO A 152 20.26 4.34 4.75
N GLU A 153 19.85 4.45 3.48
CA GLU A 153 19.36 5.69 2.87
C GLU A 153 17.89 5.98 3.17
N GLY A 154 17.16 5.01 3.73
CA GLY A 154 15.75 5.08 4.01
C GLY A 154 14.97 3.86 3.49
N PRO A 155 13.65 3.82 3.69
CA PRO A 155 12.84 2.70 3.24
C PRO A 155 12.74 2.64 1.71
N ALA A 156 12.76 1.42 1.18
CA ALA A 156 12.55 1.13 -0.23
C ALA A 156 11.43 0.10 -0.40
N HIS A 157 10.64 0.23 -1.48
CA HIS A 157 9.51 -0.65 -1.76
C HIS A 157 9.54 -1.09 -3.22
N ALA A 158 9.65 -2.39 -3.45
CA ALA A 158 9.39 -2.99 -4.74
C ALA A 158 7.87 -3.15 -4.88
N ILE A 159 7.26 -2.38 -5.78
CA ILE A 159 5.80 -2.33 -5.97
C ILE A 159 5.44 -3.08 -7.24
N GLU A 160 4.48 -4.00 -7.10
CA GLU A 160 3.93 -4.80 -8.19
C GLU A 160 2.45 -4.51 -8.37
N GLU A 161 2.01 -4.41 -9.63
CA GLU A 161 0.61 -4.38 -10.04
C GLU A 161 0.05 -5.81 -10.03
N ILE A 162 -1.11 -6.01 -9.46
CA ILE A 162 -1.86 -7.27 -9.50
C ILE A 162 -2.65 -7.34 -10.80
N LEU A 163 -2.59 -8.49 -11.50
CA LEU A 163 -3.20 -8.72 -12.82
C LEU A 163 -4.46 -9.58 -12.72
#